data_596b76cfcb8e6cae4efa8c9ec18a4017
#
_entry.id   596b76cfcb8e6cae4efa8c9ec18a4017
#
_cell.length_a   1.000
_cell.length_b   1.000
_cell.length_c   1.000
_cell.angle_alpha   90.00
_cell.angle_beta   90.00
_cell.angle_gamma   90.00
#
_symmetry.space_group_name_H-M   'P 1'
#
loop_
_entity.id
_entity.type
_entity.pdbx_description
1 polymer ?
#
loop_
_entity_poly.entity_id
_entity_poly.type
_entity_poly.pdbx_seq_one_letter_code
_entity_poly.pdbx_strand_id
1 'polypeptide(L)'
;MLTKEHAIAQYDFQRQRILPDRLTSGQHAQYLAFAEQMLNVYRTGAGRRRSELHRDIHRIFADEIDCPLRRMEAFCKLLDDQSRYADAGRRAAPKLRQRVFRIAARHHPLVSQADHLFEHAVKDVRALIAKELQRDWTDIQSELFADIIEHHQLESFAGYPNPRALLSRYNVAQVQATLFSAVSMTIDATTDFKRILRAARLAKLMHTISRTGEGAYRIQLDGPASVLRQTRRYGVLMAKFLPALICCKGWKMHAVVETRNHWKLSLNLTDRDGLQSHLPSESEFDSSVEAEFAQKWGEEVRDGWTLEREGEVLYSGQKTFIPDFVFRHNDGKVVLMEIIGFWTPEYIEARLETLAVFRKAPILLAIHESTAHHFETAASANVVTYKSALLVKPLLQALATLVSGGSS
;
A
#
# COMPACT_ATOMS: atom_id res chain seq x y z
N MET A 1 2.10 -8.06 -4.68
CA MET A 1 2.62 -8.09 -3.27
C MET A 1 3.22 -9.47 -3.01
N LEU A 2 4.36 -9.56 -2.31
CA LEU A 2 5.00 -10.84 -1.97
C LEU A 2 4.07 -11.71 -1.10
N THR A 3 4.36 -13.01 -1.05
CA THR A 3 3.69 -13.97 -0.16
C THR A 3 4.61 -14.31 1.02
N LYS A 4 4.13 -15.08 2.00
CA LYS A 4 4.97 -15.57 3.10
C LYS A 4 6.16 -16.42 2.66
N GLU A 5 6.06 -17.09 1.52
CA GLU A 5 7.11 -17.94 0.96
C GLU A 5 8.32 -17.13 0.50
N HIS A 6 8.07 -15.88 0.06
CA HIS A 6 9.11 -14.95 -0.37
C HIS A 6 9.71 -14.13 0.79
N ALA A 7 9.16 -14.26 2.00
CA ALA A 7 9.64 -13.52 3.15
C ALA A 7 11.03 -14.01 3.58
N ILE A 8 11.96 -13.06 3.69
CA ILE A 8 13.31 -13.29 4.21
C ILE A 8 13.50 -12.33 5.38
N ALA A 9 13.87 -12.88 6.54
CA ALA A 9 14.17 -12.08 7.70
C ALA A 9 15.20 -12.78 8.59
N GLN A 10 16.01 -12.01 9.27
CA GLN A 10 16.88 -12.49 10.35
C GLN A 10 16.12 -12.42 11.67
N TYR A 11 16.23 -13.47 12.47
CA TYR A 11 15.57 -13.61 13.76
C TYR A 11 16.62 -13.50 14.87
N ASP A 12 16.61 -12.37 15.58
CA ASP A 12 17.44 -12.17 16.77
C ASP A 12 16.61 -12.49 18.02
N PHE A 13 16.66 -13.74 18.44
CA PHE A 13 15.91 -14.21 19.61
C PHE A 13 16.45 -13.64 20.93
N GLN A 14 17.74 -13.30 21.01
CA GLN A 14 18.33 -12.70 22.22
C GLN A 14 17.79 -11.29 22.44
N ARG A 15 17.70 -10.50 21.36
CA ARG A 15 17.16 -9.13 21.42
C ARG A 15 15.66 -9.06 21.13
N GLN A 16 15.02 -10.20 20.93
CA GLN A 16 13.60 -10.30 20.55
C GLN A 16 13.24 -9.42 19.34
N ARG A 17 14.08 -9.44 18.30
CA ARG A 17 13.90 -8.62 17.10
C ARG A 17 13.81 -9.47 15.85
N ILE A 18 13.08 -8.95 14.86
CA ILE A 18 13.02 -9.47 13.50
C ILE A 18 13.47 -8.37 12.54
N LEU A 19 14.41 -8.71 11.67
CA LEU A 19 15.00 -7.79 10.70
C LEU A 19 14.65 -8.30 9.29
N PRO A 20 13.71 -7.68 8.58
CA PRO A 20 13.42 -7.99 7.18
C PRO A 20 14.66 -7.82 6.31
N ASP A 21 14.80 -8.66 5.29
CA ASP A 21 15.86 -8.52 4.30
C ASP A 21 15.70 -7.18 3.55
N ARG A 22 16.74 -6.35 3.60
CA ARG A 22 16.75 -5.03 2.97
C ARG A 22 18.07 -4.83 2.20
N LEU A 23 17.93 -4.45 0.94
CA LEU A 23 19.07 -4.14 0.09
C LEU A 23 19.41 -2.65 0.22
N THR A 24 20.57 -2.37 0.84
CA THR A 24 21.06 -1.00 1.07
C THR A 24 22.19 -0.67 0.09
N SER A 25 22.33 0.58 -0.29
CA SER A 25 23.38 1.02 -1.23
C SER A 25 24.80 0.78 -0.70
N GLY A 26 25.00 0.78 0.62
CA GLY A 26 26.32 0.55 1.21
C GLY A 26 26.78 -0.92 1.17
N GLN A 27 25.87 -1.84 1.43
CA GLN A 27 26.21 -3.29 1.51
C GLN A 27 25.87 -4.07 0.25
N HIS A 28 24.99 -3.54 -0.60
CA HIS A 28 24.42 -4.26 -1.73
C HIS A 28 24.49 -3.41 -3.02
N ALA A 29 25.59 -2.67 -3.21
CA ALA A 29 25.73 -1.77 -4.37
C ALA A 29 25.63 -2.51 -5.72
N GLN A 30 26.10 -3.77 -5.79
CA GLN A 30 26.03 -4.64 -6.97
C GLN A 30 24.59 -4.93 -7.42
N TYR A 31 23.61 -4.86 -6.50
CA TYR A 31 22.21 -5.11 -6.83
C TYR A 31 21.60 -4.05 -7.76
N LEU A 32 22.20 -2.86 -7.89
CA LEU A 32 21.78 -1.90 -8.92
C LEU A 32 22.01 -2.44 -10.33
N ALA A 33 23.16 -3.07 -10.56
CA ALA A 33 23.47 -3.68 -11.87
C ALA A 33 22.57 -4.89 -12.13
N PHE A 34 22.34 -5.74 -11.12
CA PHE A 34 21.41 -6.87 -11.24
C PHE A 34 19.98 -6.38 -11.53
N ALA A 35 19.53 -5.34 -10.86
CA ALA A 35 18.20 -4.76 -11.10
C ALA A 35 18.04 -4.24 -12.52
N GLU A 36 19.04 -3.58 -13.10
CA GLU A 36 19.02 -3.15 -14.50
C GLU A 36 18.93 -4.34 -15.44
N GLN A 37 19.73 -5.39 -15.23
CA GLN A 37 19.67 -6.61 -16.04
C GLN A 37 18.30 -7.28 -15.94
N MET A 38 17.73 -7.39 -14.73
CA MET A 38 16.39 -7.95 -14.52
C MET A 38 15.31 -7.15 -15.27
N LEU A 39 15.35 -5.82 -15.21
CA LEU A 39 14.43 -4.95 -15.93
C LEU A 39 14.57 -5.14 -17.45
N ASN A 40 15.80 -5.29 -17.95
CA ASN A 40 16.07 -5.51 -19.38
C ASN A 40 15.51 -6.85 -19.87
N VAL A 41 15.66 -7.94 -19.10
CA VAL A 41 15.07 -9.25 -19.42
C VAL A 41 13.57 -9.14 -19.68
N TYR A 42 12.84 -8.38 -18.86
CA TYR A 42 11.39 -8.22 -19.02
C TYR A 42 11.02 -7.20 -20.10
N ARG A 43 11.77 -6.10 -20.27
CA ARG A 43 11.55 -5.11 -21.34
C ARG A 43 11.68 -5.71 -22.73
N THR A 44 12.62 -6.64 -22.91
CA THR A 44 12.87 -7.34 -24.18
C THR A 44 12.16 -8.68 -24.27
N GLY A 45 11.38 -9.05 -23.25
CA GLY A 45 10.83 -10.38 -23.06
C GLY A 45 9.46 -10.61 -23.67
N ALA A 46 8.88 -9.66 -24.44
CA ALA A 46 7.56 -9.84 -25.06
C ALA A 46 7.52 -11.11 -25.93
N GLY A 47 6.45 -11.91 -25.81
CA GLY A 47 6.26 -13.19 -26.47
C GLY A 47 7.00 -14.38 -25.81
N ARG A 48 7.91 -14.15 -24.87
CA ARG A 48 8.62 -15.22 -24.15
C ARG A 48 7.78 -15.78 -23.00
N ARG A 49 8.02 -17.05 -22.69
CA ARG A 49 7.33 -17.72 -21.59
C ARG A 49 7.84 -17.20 -20.23
N ARG A 50 6.93 -17.14 -19.25
CA ARG A 50 7.27 -16.76 -17.87
C ARG A 50 8.43 -17.58 -17.31
N SER A 51 8.44 -18.91 -17.51
CA SER A 51 9.53 -19.81 -17.07
C SER A 51 10.90 -19.48 -17.69
N GLU A 52 10.93 -18.96 -18.92
CA GLU A 52 12.17 -18.55 -19.58
C GLU A 52 12.70 -17.24 -18.98
N LEU A 53 11.81 -16.29 -18.71
CA LEU A 53 12.17 -15.03 -18.05
C LEU A 53 12.72 -15.30 -16.64
N HIS A 54 12.07 -16.15 -15.86
CA HIS A 54 12.53 -16.53 -14.53
C HIS A 54 13.90 -17.23 -14.56
N ARG A 55 14.12 -18.12 -15.56
CA ARG A 55 15.42 -18.76 -15.74
C ARG A 55 16.53 -17.75 -16.02
N ASP A 56 16.26 -16.74 -16.83
CA ASP A 56 17.24 -15.70 -17.11
C ASP A 56 17.50 -14.83 -15.89
N ILE A 57 16.47 -14.52 -15.07
CA ILE A 57 16.67 -13.86 -13.78
C ILE A 57 17.59 -14.70 -12.89
N HIS A 58 17.37 -16.01 -12.77
CA HIS A 58 18.23 -16.87 -11.95
C HIS A 58 19.68 -16.90 -12.47
N ARG A 59 19.91 -16.81 -13.80
CA ARG A 59 21.26 -16.74 -14.39
C ARG A 59 22.02 -15.47 -14.02
N ILE A 60 21.31 -14.33 -13.82
CA ILE A 60 21.94 -13.08 -13.38
C ILE A 60 22.65 -13.25 -12.04
N PHE A 61 22.14 -14.14 -11.17
CA PHE A 61 22.67 -14.41 -9.85
C PHE A 61 23.54 -15.67 -9.77
N ALA A 62 23.91 -16.27 -10.91
CA ALA A 62 24.64 -17.56 -10.91
C ALA A 62 25.97 -17.49 -10.15
N ASP A 63 26.66 -16.34 -10.20
CA ASP A 63 27.94 -16.12 -9.54
C ASP A 63 27.81 -15.40 -8.16
N GLU A 64 26.57 -15.11 -7.74
CA GLU A 64 26.31 -14.41 -6.47
C GLU A 64 25.99 -15.42 -5.35
N ILE A 65 27.01 -15.83 -4.62
CA ILE A 65 26.93 -16.87 -3.58
C ILE A 65 25.95 -16.49 -2.45
N ASP A 66 25.87 -15.20 -2.11
CA ASP A 66 25.07 -14.69 -0.99
C ASP A 66 23.62 -14.35 -1.35
N CYS A 67 23.18 -14.70 -2.58
CA CYS A 67 21.80 -14.48 -2.97
C CYS A 67 20.92 -15.71 -2.68
N PRO A 68 20.08 -15.70 -1.64
CA PRO A 68 19.17 -16.80 -1.37
C PRO A 68 18.14 -16.96 -2.49
N LEU A 69 17.76 -18.20 -2.82
CA LEU A 69 16.77 -18.52 -3.83
C LEU A 69 15.47 -17.72 -3.65
N ARG A 70 15.00 -17.56 -2.42
CA ARG A 70 13.79 -16.76 -2.11
C ARG A 70 13.91 -15.30 -2.52
N ARG A 71 15.12 -14.73 -2.58
CA ARG A 71 15.33 -13.34 -3.04
C ARG A 71 15.13 -13.26 -4.55
N MET A 72 15.66 -14.22 -5.30
CA MET A 72 15.42 -14.31 -6.75
C MET A 72 13.93 -14.50 -7.07
N GLU A 73 13.27 -15.42 -6.38
CA GLU A 73 11.82 -15.64 -6.51
C GLU A 73 11.00 -14.40 -6.16
N ALA A 74 11.42 -13.64 -5.13
CA ALA A 74 10.78 -12.37 -4.78
C ALA A 74 10.93 -11.34 -5.90
N PHE A 75 12.09 -11.23 -6.54
CA PHE A 75 12.27 -10.36 -7.71
C PHE A 75 11.41 -10.82 -8.89
N CYS A 76 11.41 -12.12 -9.22
CA CYS A 76 10.53 -12.67 -10.24
C CYS A 76 9.06 -12.28 -9.98
N LYS A 77 8.59 -12.45 -8.74
CA LYS A 77 7.22 -12.10 -8.35
C LYS A 77 6.93 -10.60 -8.48
N LEU A 78 7.87 -9.72 -8.12
CA LEU A 78 7.70 -8.27 -8.26
C LEU A 78 7.67 -7.81 -9.72
N LEU A 79 8.46 -8.44 -10.57
CA LEU A 79 8.45 -8.18 -12.01
C LEU A 79 7.17 -8.69 -12.66
N ASP A 80 6.73 -9.89 -12.29
CA ASP A 80 5.45 -10.45 -12.74
C ASP A 80 4.25 -9.60 -12.29
N ASP A 81 4.28 -9.00 -11.10
CA ASP A 81 3.22 -8.11 -10.61
C ASP A 81 3.06 -6.84 -11.48
N GLN A 82 4.09 -6.49 -12.26
CA GLN A 82 4.09 -5.38 -13.23
C GLN A 82 3.94 -5.86 -14.69
N SER A 83 3.65 -7.15 -14.88
CA SER A 83 3.55 -7.79 -16.17
C SER A 83 2.12 -8.22 -16.46
N ARG A 84 1.77 -8.21 -17.74
CA ARG A 84 0.55 -8.82 -18.26
C ARG A 84 0.94 -10.03 -19.09
N TYR A 85 0.32 -11.16 -18.79
CA TYR A 85 0.55 -12.42 -19.49
C TYR A 85 -0.68 -12.86 -20.26
N ALA A 86 -0.48 -13.52 -21.41
CA ALA A 86 -1.56 -14.13 -22.17
C ALA A 86 -2.18 -15.28 -21.38
N ASP A 87 -3.49 -15.27 -21.22
CA ASP A 87 -4.25 -16.30 -20.51
C ASP A 87 -5.36 -16.94 -21.36
N ALA A 88 -5.30 -16.73 -22.68
CA ALA A 88 -6.27 -17.26 -23.63
C ALA A 88 -6.32 -18.80 -23.56
N GLY A 89 -7.53 -19.36 -23.51
CA GLY A 89 -7.71 -20.82 -23.50
C GLY A 89 -7.56 -21.53 -22.13
N ARG A 90 -7.21 -20.83 -21.07
CA ARG A 90 -6.92 -21.38 -19.73
C ARG A 90 -7.96 -22.41 -19.23
N ARG A 91 -9.24 -22.12 -19.39
CA ARG A 91 -10.34 -23.02 -18.93
C ARG A 91 -10.50 -24.26 -19.81
N ALA A 92 -10.14 -24.17 -21.09
CA ALA A 92 -10.26 -25.24 -22.08
C ALA A 92 -9.04 -26.16 -22.11
N ALA A 93 -7.87 -25.68 -21.66
CA ALA A 93 -6.59 -26.38 -21.75
C ALA A 93 -6.58 -27.80 -21.16
N PRO A 94 -7.14 -28.09 -19.97
CA PRO A 94 -7.15 -29.47 -19.44
C PRO A 94 -7.93 -30.44 -20.32
N LYS A 95 -9.08 -30.01 -20.86
CA LYS A 95 -9.89 -30.82 -21.78
C LYS A 95 -9.20 -31.01 -23.13
N LEU A 96 -8.59 -29.95 -23.67
CA LEU A 96 -7.82 -29.99 -24.88
C LEU A 96 -6.64 -30.97 -24.74
N ARG A 97 -5.86 -30.83 -23.67
CA ARG A 97 -4.73 -31.72 -23.35
C ARG A 97 -5.13 -33.19 -23.25
N GLN A 98 -6.25 -33.46 -22.56
CA GLN A 98 -6.78 -34.83 -22.47
C GLN A 98 -7.14 -35.41 -23.85
N ARG A 99 -7.75 -34.63 -24.76
CA ARG A 99 -8.08 -35.06 -26.12
C ARG A 99 -6.83 -35.32 -26.93
N VAL A 100 -5.88 -34.38 -26.94
CA VAL A 100 -4.60 -34.48 -27.63
C VAL A 100 -3.84 -35.73 -27.19
N PHE A 101 -3.68 -35.94 -25.90
CA PHE A 101 -2.94 -37.09 -25.36
C PHE A 101 -3.65 -38.41 -25.61
N ARG A 102 -5.00 -38.44 -25.62
CA ARG A 102 -5.76 -39.64 -25.98
C ARG A 102 -5.53 -40.04 -27.42
N ILE A 103 -5.44 -39.07 -28.34
CA ILE A 103 -5.12 -39.37 -29.77
C ILE A 103 -3.67 -39.81 -29.88
N ALA A 104 -2.73 -39.09 -29.31
CA ALA A 104 -1.30 -39.39 -29.34
C ALA A 104 -0.97 -40.79 -28.78
N ALA A 105 -1.64 -41.18 -27.68
CA ALA A 105 -1.42 -42.49 -27.04
C ALA A 105 -1.72 -43.70 -27.97
N ARG A 106 -2.60 -43.52 -28.95
CA ARG A 106 -2.92 -44.60 -29.93
C ARG A 106 -1.77 -44.86 -30.90
N HIS A 107 -0.81 -43.92 -31.01
CA HIS A 107 0.31 -43.95 -31.95
C HIS A 107 1.66 -44.04 -31.22
N HIS A 108 1.65 -44.48 -29.97
CA HIS A 108 2.87 -44.67 -29.19
C HIS A 108 3.59 -46.00 -29.61
N PRO A 109 4.93 -46.05 -29.68
CA PRO A 109 5.86 -44.96 -29.32
C PRO A 109 6.03 -43.93 -30.46
N LEU A 110 6.25 -42.65 -30.06
CA LEU A 110 6.49 -41.55 -30.99
C LEU A 110 7.99 -41.34 -31.17
N VAL A 111 8.46 -41.26 -32.42
CA VAL A 111 9.87 -41.04 -32.78
C VAL A 111 10.04 -39.74 -33.58
N SER A 112 11.24 -39.19 -33.61
CA SER A 112 11.55 -38.01 -34.42
C SER A 112 11.47 -38.30 -35.94
N GLN A 113 11.88 -39.46 -36.32
CA GLN A 113 11.76 -39.97 -37.69
C GLN A 113 11.26 -41.41 -37.66
N ALA A 114 10.22 -41.69 -38.44
CA ALA A 114 9.70 -43.05 -38.59
C ALA A 114 10.71 -43.95 -39.36
N ASP A 115 10.79 -45.20 -38.94
CA ASP A 115 11.58 -46.23 -39.55
C ASP A 115 10.78 -47.54 -39.57
N HIS A 116 11.42 -48.67 -40.00
CA HIS A 116 10.76 -49.97 -40.05
C HIS A 116 10.43 -50.62 -38.70
N LEU A 117 10.96 -50.06 -37.60
CA LEU A 117 10.64 -50.49 -36.23
C LEU A 117 9.60 -49.60 -35.55
N PHE A 118 9.58 -48.30 -35.89
CA PHE A 118 8.71 -47.29 -35.28
C PHE A 118 8.01 -46.48 -36.40
N GLU A 119 6.75 -46.79 -36.59
CA GLU A 119 5.96 -46.27 -37.73
C GLU A 119 5.48 -44.82 -37.54
N HIS A 120 5.48 -44.30 -36.31
CA HIS A 120 4.81 -43.05 -35.98
C HIS A 120 5.81 -41.92 -35.68
N ALA A 121 6.05 -41.05 -36.65
CA ALA A 121 6.79 -39.84 -36.40
C ALA A 121 5.94 -38.76 -35.68
N VAL A 122 6.55 -38.01 -34.77
CA VAL A 122 5.89 -36.91 -34.03
C VAL A 122 5.19 -35.94 -34.99
N LYS A 123 5.81 -35.62 -36.15
CA LYS A 123 5.28 -34.69 -37.13
C LYS A 123 3.93 -35.19 -37.71
N ASP A 124 3.86 -36.48 -38.04
CA ASP A 124 2.68 -37.07 -38.68
C ASP A 124 1.52 -37.16 -37.67
N VAL A 125 1.83 -37.54 -36.45
CA VAL A 125 0.82 -37.59 -35.38
C VAL A 125 0.30 -36.19 -35.01
N ARG A 126 1.15 -35.14 -35.04
CA ARG A 126 0.68 -33.74 -34.90
C ARG A 126 -0.28 -33.34 -36.00
N ALA A 127 0.01 -33.67 -37.25
CA ALA A 127 -0.86 -33.41 -38.40
C ALA A 127 -2.22 -34.17 -38.24
N LEU A 128 -2.19 -35.41 -37.77
CA LEU A 128 -3.36 -36.21 -37.50
C LEU A 128 -4.22 -35.62 -36.40
N ILE A 129 -3.61 -35.17 -35.30
CA ILE A 129 -4.32 -34.50 -34.20
C ILE A 129 -4.96 -33.20 -34.69
N ALA A 130 -4.24 -32.38 -35.45
CA ALA A 130 -4.75 -31.17 -36.06
C ALA A 130 -5.99 -31.42 -36.92
N LYS A 131 -5.93 -32.46 -37.75
CA LYS A 131 -7.04 -32.91 -38.61
C LYS A 131 -8.25 -33.39 -37.76
N GLU A 132 -8.02 -34.25 -36.76
CA GLU A 132 -9.09 -34.81 -35.89
C GLU A 132 -9.77 -33.76 -35.06
N LEU A 133 -9.00 -32.74 -34.59
CA LEU A 133 -9.53 -31.63 -33.82
C LEU A 133 -10.05 -30.47 -34.70
N GLN A 134 -9.87 -30.53 -36.02
CA GLN A 134 -10.23 -29.47 -36.98
C GLN A 134 -9.63 -28.10 -36.59
N ARG A 135 -8.37 -28.10 -36.16
CA ARG A 135 -7.63 -26.90 -35.70
C ARG A 135 -6.18 -26.98 -36.12
N ASP A 136 -5.55 -25.82 -36.33
CA ASP A 136 -4.12 -25.77 -36.61
C ASP A 136 -3.29 -26.25 -35.41
N TRP A 137 -2.19 -26.95 -35.69
CA TRP A 137 -1.32 -27.44 -34.64
C TRP A 137 -0.69 -26.31 -33.82
N THR A 138 -0.38 -25.19 -34.45
CA THR A 138 0.16 -23.99 -33.78
C THR A 138 -0.80 -23.46 -32.67
N ASP A 139 -2.10 -23.42 -32.99
CA ASP A 139 -3.13 -22.99 -32.03
C ASP A 139 -3.29 -24.02 -30.90
N ILE A 140 -3.35 -25.31 -31.26
CA ILE A 140 -3.41 -26.40 -30.28
C ILE A 140 -2.19 -26.33 -29.35
N GLN A 141 -0.99 -26.15 -29.90
CA GLN A 141 0.26 -26.09 -29.13
C GLN A 141 0.30 -24.90 -28.18
N SER A 142 -0.19 -23.74 -28.60
CA SER A 142 -0.23 -22.53 -27.78
C SER A 142 -1.19 -22.67 -26.60
N GLU A 143 -2.34 -23.34 -26.79
CA GLU A 143 -3.37 -23.52 -25.78
C GLU A 143 -3.19 -24.77 -24.90
N LEU A 144 -2.36 -25.73 -25.32
CA LEU A 144 -2.24 -27.04 -24.67
C LEU A 144 -1.92 -26.99 -23.18
N PHE A 145 -1.16 -25.97 -22.75
CA PHE A 145 -0.74 -25.73 -21.39
C PHE A 145 -1.12 -24.32 -20.88
N ALA A 146 -2.17 -23.74 -21.45
CA ALA A 146 -2.61 -22.40 -21.07
C ALA A 146 -3.16 -22.28 -19.63
N ASP A 147 -3.41 -23.38 -18.94
CA ASP A 147 -3.75 -23.43 -17.51
C ASP A 147 -2.51 -23.38 -16.59
N ILE A 148 -1.31 -23.58 -17.14
CA ILE A 148 -0.04 -23.59 -16.43
C ILE A 148 0.63 -22.22 -16.57
N ILE A 149 0.70 -21.49 -15.46
CA ILE A 149 1.18 -20.09 -15.42
C ILE A 149 2.61 -19.97 -15.98
N GLU A 150 3.46 -20.94 -15.77
CA GLU A 150 4.85 -20.99 -16.25
C GLU A 150 4.97 -20.97 -17.79
N HIS A 151 3.93 -21.38 -18.47
CA HIS A 151 3.87 -21.40 -19.95
C HIS A 151 3.24 -20.14 -20.55
N HIS A 152 2.67 -19.26 -19.72
CA HIS A 152 2.09 -18.02 -20.21
C HIS A 152 3.15 -17.13 -20.84
N GLN A 153 2.82 -16.52 -21.97
CA GLN A 153 3.70 -15.60 -22.68
C GLN A 153 3.49 -14.17 -22.18
N LEU A 154 4.59 -13.44 -22.00
CA LEU A 154 4.57 -12.04 -21.64
C LEU A 154 3.96 -11.21 -22.77
N GLU A 155 2.85 -10.53 -22.52
CA GLU A 155 2.24 -9.58 -23.45
C GLU A 155 2.82 -8.17 -23.29
N SER A 156 2.93 -7.71 -22.05
CA SER A 156 3.44 -6.38 -21.76
C SER A 156 4.03 -6.30 -20.36
N PHE A 157 4.97 -5.39 -20.19
CA PHE A 157 5.63 -5.10 -18.94
C PHE A 157 5.57 -3.60 -18.65
N ALA A 158 4.80 -3.19 -17.66
CA ALA A 158 4.72 -1.80 -17.22
C ALA A 158 6.02 -1.36 -16.54
N GLY A 159 6.64 -2.28 -15.81
CA GLY A 159 7.97 -2.14 -15.24
C GLY A 159 8.09 -1.20 -14.05
N TYR A 160 9.33 -0.82 -13.84
CA TYR A 160 9.75 0.18 -12.86
C TYR A 160 10.53 1.27 -13.58
N PRO A 161 10.45 2.55 -13.15
CA PRO A 161 11.10 3.67 -13.85
C PRO A 161 12.62 3.53 -13.91
N ASN A 162 13.24 2.90 -12.91
CA ASN A 162 14.68 2.68 -12.83
C ASN A 162 15.01 1.52 -11.85
N PRO A 163 16.26 1.04 -11.81
CA PRO A 163 16.70 -0.03 -10.90
C PRO A 163 16.49 0.28 -9.43
N ARG A 164 16.68 1.52 -9.02
CA ARG A 164 16.48 1.94 -7.62
C ARG A 164 15.02 1.78 -7.19
N ALA A 165 14.07 2.02 -8.08
CA ALA A 165 12.65 1.83 -7.83
C ALA A 165 12.29 0.34 -7.61
N LEU A 166 12.89 -0.57 -8.37
CA LEU A 166 12.73 -2.02 -8.16
C LEU A 166 13.30 -2.45 -6.80
N LEU A 167 14.52 -2.01 -6.44
CA LEU A 167 15.13 -2.33 -5.14
C LEU A 167 14.36 -1.72 -3.98
N SER A 168 13.89 -0.49 -4.11
CA SER A 168 13.02 0.15 -3.12
C SER A 168 11.72 -0.63 -2.94
N ARG A 169 11.07 -1.05 -4.04
CA ARG A 169 9.87 -1.88 -3.98
C ARG A 169 10.13 -3.22 -3.30
N TYR A 170 11.30 -3.84 -3.56
CA TYR A 170 11.73 -5.06 -2.89
C TYR A 170 11.83 -4.85 -1.36
N ASN A 171 12.52 -3.79 -0.91
CA ASN A 171 12.68 -3.49 0.51
C ASN A 171 11.32 -3.33 1.22
N VAL A 172 10.41 -2.56 0.63
CA VAL A 172 9.06 -2.40 1.18
C VAL A 172 8.31 -3.74 1.19
N ALA A 173 8.45 -4.54 0.13
CA ALA A 173 7.77 -5.83 0.02
C ALA A 173 8.24 -6.85 1.05
N GLN A 174 9.52 -6.86 1.42
CA GLN A 174 10.05 -7.72 2.49
C GLN A 174 9.52 -7.32 3.86
N VAL A 175 9.43 -6.02 4.15
CA VAL A 175 8.77 -5.53 5.37
C VAL A 175 7.30 -5.94 5.39
N GLN A 176 6.57 -5.77 4.27
CA GLN A 176 5.17 -6.20 4.14
C GLN A 176 5.01 -7.70 4.39
N ALA A 177 5.90 -8.53 3.82
CA ALA A 177 5.86 -9.98 4.00
C ALA A 177 6.12 -10.41 5.46
N THR A 178 6.98 -9.68 6.16
CA THR A 178 7.21 -9.86 7.61
C THR A 178 5.96 -9.50 8.41
N LEU A 179 5.28 -8.40 8.07
CA LEU A 179 4.05 -7.96 8.73
C LEU A 179 2.87 -8.92 8.55
N PHE A 180 2.88 -9.86 7.60
CA PHE A 180 1.81 -10.87 7.48
C PHE A 180 1.63 -11.74 8.72
N SER A 181 2.62 -11.78 9.58
CA SER A 181 2.57 -12.48 10.87
C SER A 181 2.50 -11.51 12.05
N ALA A 182 2.25 -10.23 11.82
CA ALA A 182 2.06 -9.26 12.89
C ALA A 182 0.71 -9.48 13.59
N VAL A 183 0.72 -9.38 14.92
CA VAL A 183 -0.44 -9.52 15.80
C VAL A 183 -0.89 -8.18 16.37
N SER A 184 0.03 -7.21 16.47
CA SER A 184 -0.27 -5.82 16.83
C SER A 184 0.71 -4.87 16.17
N MET A 185 0.30 -3.62 16.02
CA MET A 185 1.13 -2.54 15.52
C MET A 185 0.82 -1.26 16.29
N THR A 186 1.85 -0.58 16.75
CA THR A 186 1.76 0.71 17.42
C THR A 186 2.55 1.74 16.62
N ILE A 187 1.99 2.93 16.45
CA ILE A 187 2.62 4.03 15.75
C ILE A 187 2.66 5.22 16.69
N ASP A 188 3.85 5.70 17.02
CA ASP A 188 4.05 6.97 17.68
C ASP A 188 4.25 8.02 16.60
N ALA A 189 3.37 9.00 16.50
CA ALA A 189 3.35 10.04 15.49
C ALA A 189 3.40 11.43 16.09
N THR A 190 4.11 12.35 15.43
CA THR A 190 4.19 13.78 15.79
C THR A 190 3.58 14.67 14.71
N THR A 191 3.40 14.15 13.51
CA THR A 191 2.80 14.85 12.36
C THR A 191 1.97 13.90 11.50
N ASP A 192 1.30 14.40 10.47
CA ASP A 192 0.53 13.63 9.47
C ASP A 192 -0.56 12.71 10.05
N PHE A 193 -1.15 13.08 11.19
CA PHE A 193 -2.14 12.26 11.89
C PHE A 193 -3.34 11.91 11.01
N LYS A 194 -3.86 12.87 10.25
CA LYS A 194 -5.03 12.72 9.37
C LYS A 194 -4.77 11.67 8.30
N ARG A 195 -3.59 11.75 7.65
CA ARG A 195 -3.17 10.79 6.63
C ARG A 195 -2.99 9.38 7.22
N ILE A 196 -2.32 9.27 8.36
CA ILE A 196 -2.11 7.98 9.05
C ILE A 196 -3.46 7.35 9.42
N LEU A 197 -4.38 8.08 10.04
CA LEU A 197 -5.67 7.55 10.47
C LEU A 197 -6.61 7.26 9.28
N ARG A 198 -6.59 8.09 8.24
CA ARG A 198 -7.31 7.82 6.98
C ARG A 198 -6.82 6.53 6.33
N ALA A 199 -5.51 6.37 6.22
CA ALA A 199 -4.91 5.16 5.66
C ALA A 199 -5.23 3.90 6.49
N ALA A 200 -5.22 4.00 7.82
CA ALA A 200 -5.61 2.90 8.71
C ALA A 200 -7.09 2.49 8.50
N ARG A 201 -7.99 3.46 8.35
CA ARG A 201 -9.41 3.20 8.05
C ARG A 201 -9.60 2.55 6.68
N LEU A 202 -8.93 3.06 5.64
CA LEU A 202 -8.96 2.46 4.30
C LEU A 202 -8.43 1.02 4.30
N ALA A 203 -7.42 0.75 5.12
CA ALA A 203 -6.93 -0.60 5.35
C ALA A 203 -7.84 -1.45 6.26
N LYS A 204 -8.98 -0.92 6.73
CA LYS A 204 -9.93 -1.58 7.65
C LYS A 204 -9.29 -2.02 8.97
N LEU A 205 -8.37 -1.22 9.49
CA LEU A 205 -7.74 -1.41 10.79
C LEU A 205 -8.55 -0.67 11.87
N MET A 206 -8.81 -1.34 12.98
CA MET A 206 -9.31 -0.68 14.19
C MET A 206 -8.15 0.02 14.89
N HIS A 207 -8.44 1.14 15.54
CA HIS A 207 -7.40 1.91 16.21
C HIS A 207 -7.89 2.48 17.53
N THR A 208 -6.97 2.60 18.47
CA THR A 208 -7.11 3.41 19.68
C THR A 208 -6.02 4.46 19.68
N ILE A 209 -6.33 5.65 20.21
CA ILE A 209 -5.41 6.78 20.25
C ILE A 209 -5.21 7.20 21.69
N SER A 210 -3.96 7.49 22.05
CA SER A 210 -3.59 8.07 23.33
C SER A 210 -2.54 9.15 23.13
N ARG A 211 -2.62 10.24 23.89
CA ARG A 211 -1.62 11.30 23.88
C ARG A 211 -0.39 10.85 24.66
N THR A 212 0.80 10.97 24.11
CA THR A 212 2.06 10.57 24.75
C THR A 212 2.92 11.76 25.18
N GLY A 213 2.61 12.97 24.70
CA GLY A 213 3.31 14.20 24.99
C GLY A 213 2.65 15.38 24.29
N GLU A 214 3.26 16.53 24.36
CA GLU A 214 2.80 17.70 23.63
C GLU A 214 2.99 17.48 22.12
N GLY A 215 1.87 17.52 21.36
CA GLY A 215 1.86 17.25 19.93
C GLY A 215 2.25 15.83 19.51
N ALA A 216 2.30 14.86 20.45
CA ALA A 216 2.66 13.47 20.16
C ALA A 216 1.55 12.50 20.54
N TYR A 217 1.21 11.59 19.61
CA TYR A 217 0.14 10.62 19.79
C TYR A 217 0.61 9.21 19.48
N ARG A 218 0.12 8.27 20.30
CA ARG A 218 0.26 6.84 20.08
C ARG A 218 -1.01 6.30 19.47
N ILE A 219 -0.89 5.72 18.29
CA ILE A 219 -1.96 5.06 17.54
C ILE A 219 -1.69 3.56 17.62
N GLN A 220 -2.50 2.86 18.39
CA GLN A 220 -2.45 1.42 18.46
C GLN A 220 -3.42 0.85 17.43
N LEU A 221 -2.91 0.02 16.52
CA LEU A 221 -3.67 -0.67 15.49
C LEU A 221 -3.87 -2.12 15.92
N ASP A 222 -5.11 -2.43 16.26
CA ASP A 222 -5.51 -3.76 16.68
C ASP A 222 -6.48 -4.36 15.66
N GLY A 223 -6.50 -5.67 15.61
CA GLY A 223 -7.57 -6.36 14.94
C GLY A 223 -8.75 -6.64 15.87
N PRO A 224 -10.02 -6.70 15.41
CA PRO A 224 -11.16 -7.06 16.23
C PRO A 224 -11.04 -8.43 16.90
N ALA A 225 -10.02 -9.21 16.58
CA ALA A 225 -9.78 -10.52 17.16
C ALA A 225 -8.66 -10.59 18.18
N SER A 226 -8.15 -9.48 18.68
CA SER A 226 -7.31 -9.51 19.89
C SER A 226 -8.09 -10.09 21.10
N VAL A 227 -9.43 -10.10 21.01
CA VAL A 227 -10.34 -10.67 22.02
C VAL A 227 -10.86 -12.07 21.65
N LEU A 228 -10.89 -12.43 20.35
CA LEU A 228 -11.46 -13.69 19.85
C LEU A 228 -10.58 -14.33 18.78
N ARG A 229 -9.59 -15.12 19.18
CA ARG A 229 -8.81 -16.07 18.36
C ARG A 229 -8.29 -15.60 17.01
N GLN A 230 -6.95 -15.45 16.94
CA GLN A 230 -6.08 -15.68 15.78
C GLN A 230 -6.58 -15.15 14.44
N THR A 231 -6.08 -14.01 13.99
CA THR A 231 -6.31 -13.74 12.60
C THR A 231 -5.08 -13.20 11.89
N ARG A 232 -4.46 -14.11 11.14
CA ARG A 232 -3.53 -13.82 10.04
C ARG A 232 -4.05 -12.74 9.07
N ARG A 233 -5.36 -12.44 9.11
CA ARG A 233 -5.99 -11.39 8.29
C ARG A 233 -5.48 -9.99 8.64
N TYR A 234 -5.18 -9.71 9.92
CA TYR A 234 -4.74 -8.37 10.33
C TYR A 234 -3.31 -8.06 9.92
N GLY A 235 -2.41 -9.03 10.00
CA GLY A 235 -1.06 -8.85 9.48
C GLY A 235 -1.06 -8.45 8.00
N VAL A 236 -1.97 -8.99 7.19
CA VAL A 236 -2.14 -8.59 5.79
C VAL A 236 -2.66 -7.15 5.67
N LEU A 237 -3.58 -6.72 6.55
CA LEU A 237 -4.10 -5.34 6.56
C LEU A 237 -3.02 -4.35 7.01
N MET A 238 -2.23 -4.70 8.03
CA MET A 238 -1.06 -3.92 8.46
C MET A 238 -0.02 -3.80 7.34
N ALA A 239 0.23 -4.89 6.61
CA ALA A 239 1.12 -4.88 5.45
C ALA A 239 0.60 -3.99 4.30
N LYS A 240 -0.73 -3.96 4.07
CA LYS A 240 -1.36 -3.06 3.09
C LYS A 240 -1.32 -1.59 3.51
N PHE A 241 -1.37 -1.32 4.81
CA PHE A 241 -1.28 0.02 5.38
C PHE A 241 0.14 0.61 5.28
N LEU A 242 1.18 -0.22 5.39
CA LEU A 242 2.59 0.21 5.44
C LEU A 242 2.99 1.20 4.33
N PRO A 243 2.66 1.01 3.04
CA PRO A 243 3.04 1.96 1.99
C PRO A 243 2.49 3.37 2.20
N ALA A 244 1.29 3.50 2.75
CA ALA A 244 0.71 4.80 3.08
C ALA A 244 1.40 5.44 4.30
N LEU A 245 1.76 4.64 5.31
CA LEU A 245 2.54 5.11 6.45
C LEU A 245 3.92 5.64 6.02
N ILE A 246 4.59 4.95 5.08
CA ILE A 246 5.90 5.38 4.54
C ILE A 246 5.81 6.75 3.84
N CYS A 247 4.66 7.13 3.28
CA CYS A 247 4.44 8.47 2.72
C CYS A 247 4.35 9.58 3.76
N CYS A 248 4.16 9.24 5.03
CA CYS A 248 4.02 10.19 6.13
C CYS A 248 5.38 10.51 6.77
N LYS A 249 5.43 11.57 7.55
CA LYS A 249 6.62 12.03 8.31
C LYS A 249 6.37 11.94 9.81
N GLY A 250 7.44 11.97 10.59
CA GLY A 250 7.38 12.09 12.07
C GLY A 250 6.76 10.87 12.76
N TRP A 251 6.92 9.67 12.21
CA TRP A 251 6.38 8.45 12.81
C TRP A 251 7.47 7.45 13.23
N LYS A 252 7.14 6.67 14.25
CA LYS A 252 7.88 5.47 14.67
C LYS A 252 6.86 4.34 14.79
N MET A 253 7.15 3.22 14.17
CA MET A 253 6.31 2.02 14.18
C MET A 253 6.98 0.92 15.00
N HIS A 254 6.20 0.30 15.87
CA HIS A 254 6.53 -0.93 16.57
C HIS A 254 5.46 -1.99 16.26
N ALA A 255 5.83 -3.09 15.66
CA ALA A 255 4.93 -4.22 15.42
C ALA A 255 5.42 -5.48 16.12
N VAL A 256 4.50 -6.24 16.70
CA VAL A 256 4.78 -7.54 17.29
C VAL A 256 4.48 -8.61 16.23
N VAL A 257 5.49 -9.34 15.84
CA VAL A 257 5.41 -10.41 14.84
C VAL A 257 5.49 -11.76 15.52
N GLU A 258 4.51 -12.62 15.29
CA GLU A 258 4.46 -13.96 15.86
C GLU A 258 5.03 -14.98 14.86
N THR A 259 6.04 -15.72 15.27
CA THR A 259 6.64 -16.80 14.46
C THR A 259 5.74 -18.05 14.45
N ARG A 260 6.10 -19.06 13.65
CA ARG A 260 5.40 -20.35 13.62
C ARG A 260 5.41 -21.08 14.97
N ASN A 261 6.47 -20.86 15.76
CA ASN A 261 6.65 -21.46 17.08
C ASN A 261 6.13 -20.56 18.21
N HIS A 262 5.23 -19.61 17.90
CA HIS A 262 4.62 -18.67 18.83
C HIS A 262 5.59 -17.73 19.56
N TRP A 263 6.82 -17.57 19.07
CA TRP A 263 7.73 -16.54 19.56
C TRP A 263 7.28 -15.17 19.08
N LYS A 264 7.24 -14.21 19.99
CA LYS A 264 6.91 -12.82 19.69
C LYS A 264 8.18 -12.01 19.54
N LEU A 265 8.36 -11.44 18.35
CA LEU A 265 9.53 -10.63 18.01
C LEU A 265 9.08 -9.24 17.58
N SER A 266 9.91 -8.23 17.88
CA SER A 266 9.63 -6.82 17.57
C SER A 266 10.19 -6.44 16.22
N LEU A 267 9.35 -5.88 15.36
CA LEU A 267 9.73 -5.16 14.15
C LEU A 267 9.60 -3.65 14.43
N ASN A 268 10.73 -2.94 14.42
CA ASN A 268 10.75 -1.50 14.62
C ASN A 268 11.16 -0.80 13.34
N LEU A 269 10.43 0.25 12.95
CA LEU A 269 10.71 1.09 11.80
C LEU A 269 10.42 2.56 12.13
N THR A 270 11.10 3.44 11.43
CA THR A 270 10.92 4.88 11.51
C THR A 270 10.83 5.48 10.12
N ASP A 271 10.38 6.71 10.01
CA ASP A 271 10.39 7.50 8.77
C ASP A 271 11.81 7.76 8.22
N ARG A 272 12.86 7.52 9.04
CA ARG A 272 14.28 7.71 8.68
C ARG A 272 14.95 6.44 8.16
N ASP A 273 14.26 5.32 8.11
CA ASP A 273 14.81 4.03 7.68
C ASP A 273 15.07 3.91 6.17
N GLY A 274 14.82 4.97 5.40
CA GLY A 274 15.10 5.04 3.97
C GLY A 274 14.18 4.19 3.10
N LEU A 275 13.04 3.75 3.63
CA LEU A 275 12.00 3.09 2.84
C LEU A 275 11.26 4.13 1.99
N GLN A 276 11.00 3.79 0.72
CA GLN A 276 10.27 4.66 -0.19
C GLN A 276 8.98 3.98 -0.63
N SER A 277 7.88 4.66 -0.49
CA SER A 277 6.58 4.16 -0.94
C SER A 277 6.53 4.07 -2.46
N HIS A 278 5.83 3.06 -2.96
CA HIS A 278 5.47 2.94 -4.38
C HIS A 278 4.12 3.60 -4.70
N LEU A 279 3.43 4.13 -3.70
CA LEU A 279 2.23 4.92 -3.90
C LEU A 279 2.63 6.31 -4.42
N PRO A 280 1.78 6.91 -5.28
CA PRO A 280 1.98 8.31 -5.66
C PRO A 280 1.97 9.18 -4.41
N SER A 281 2.84 10.20 -4.39
CA SER A 281 2.82 11.19 -3.32
C SER A 281 1.50 11.96 -3.40
N GLU A 282 0.64 11.80 -2.40
CA GLU A 282 -0.51 12.68 -2.25
C GLU A 282 -0.03 14.09 -1.89
N SER A 283 -0.80 15.12 -2.27
CA SER A 283 -0.54 16.49 -1.85
C SER A 283 -0.50 16.57 -0.32
N GLU A 284 0.30 17.48 0.23
CA GLU A 284 0.35 17.71 1.69
C GLU A 284 -0.99 18.22 2.23
N PHE A 285 -1.85 18.77 1.37
CA PHE A 285 -3.15 19.32 1.71
C PHE A 285 -4.27 18.51 1.09
N ASP A 286 -5.35 18.31 1.83
CA ASP A 286 -6.55 17.62 1.35
C ASP A 286 -7.32 18.45 0.32
N SER A 287 -7.11 19.77 0.31
CA SER A 287 -7.74 20.68 -0.66
C SER A 287 -6.82 21.84 -1.06
N SER A 288 -7.09 22.43 -2.23
CA SER A 288 -6.43 23.65 -2.69
C SER A 288 -6.71 24.84 -1.77
N VAL A 289 -7.88 24.89 -1.16
CA VAL A 289 -8.29 25.94 -0.21
C VAL A 289 -7.43 25.92 1.05
N GLU A 290 -7.12 24.73 1.57
CA GLU A 290 -6.19 24.57 2.70
C GLU A 290 -4.79 25.06 2.35
N ALA A 291 -4.27 24.65 1.18
CA ALA A 291 -2.96 25.03 0.71
C ALA A 291 -2.84 26.56 0.54
N GLU A 292 -3.82 27.19 -0.12
CA GLU A 292 -3.87 28.64 -0.32
C GLU A 292 -4.00 29.39 1.00
N PHE A 293 -4.80 28.89 1.93
CA PHE A 293 -4.97 29.51 3.23
C PHE A 293 -3.67 29.45 4.06
N ALA A 294 -3.03 28.27 4.14
CA ALA A 294 -1.75 28.12 4.82
C ALA A 294 -0.68 29.06 4.25
N GLN A 295 -0.60 29.19 2.91
CA GLN A 295 0.31 30.11 2.26
C GLN A 295 -0.01 31.58 2.58
N LYS A 296 -1.29 31.96 2.61
CA LYS A 296 -1.72 33.35 2.93
C LYS A 296 -1.47 33.71 4.39
N TRP A 297 -1.62 32.74 5.30
CA TRP A 297 -1.31 32.95 6.70
C TRP A 297 0.19 33.11 6.94
N GLY A 298 1.00 32.25 6.31
CA GLY A 298 2.46 32.21 6.49
C GLY A 298 2.88 31.70 7.87
N GLU A 299 4.10 32.01 8.26
CA GLU A 299 4.67 31.64 9.57
C GLU A 299 4.49 32.74 10.64
N GLU A 300 3.81 33.82 10.30
CA GLU A 300 3.68 35.01 11.16
C GLU A 300 2.63 34.81 12.25
N VAL A 301 2.91 35.40 13.42
CA VAL A 301 1.92 35.59 14.49
C VAL A 301 0.98 36.73 14.10
N ARG A 302 -0.33 36.48 14.02
CA ARG A 302 -1.33 37.49 13.64
C ARG A 302 -2.32 37.69 14.79
N ASP A 303 -2.42 38.90 15.31
CA ASP A 303 -3.28 39.23 16.47
C ASP A 303 -3.09 38.27 17.66
N GLY A 304 -1.84 37.85 17.91
CA GLY A 304 -1.49 36.91 18.98
C GLY A 304 -1.71 35.42 18.63
N TRP A 305 -2.20 35.11 17.42
CA TRP A 305 -2.46 33.73 16.97
C TRP A 305 -1.31 33.18 16.12
N THR A 306 -0.91 31.95 16.43
CA THR A 306 -0.09 31.09 15.58
C THR A 306 -0.94 30.05 14.93
N LEU A 307 -0.58 29.63 13.69
CA LEU A 307 -1.23 28.60 12.93
C LEU A 307 -0.39 27.31 12.92
N GLU A 308 -0.97 26.21 13.30
CA GLU A 308 -0.40 24.88 13.18
C GLU A 308 -1.29 24.01 12.30
N ARG A 309 -0.71 23.19 11.45
CA ARG A 309 -1.43 22.23 10.64
C ARG A 309 -1.56 20.91 11.39
N GLU A 310 -2.78 20.36 11.47
CA GLU A 310 -3.06 19.07 12.14
C GLU A 310 -2.44 18.94 13.55
N GLY A 311 -2.26 20.05 14.25
CA GLY A 311 -1.52 20.10 15.52
C GLY A 311 -2.24 19.46 16.72
N GLU A 312 -3.47 18.97 16.56
CA GLU A 312 -4.28 18.40 17.65
C GLU A 312 -5.15 17.24 17.11
N VAL A 313 -5.39 16.23 17.96
CA VAL A 313 -6.28 15.11 17.66
C VAL A 313 -7.29 14.96 18.78
N LEU A 314 -8.57 15.15 18.47
CA LEU A 314 -9.66 14.80 19.39
C LEU A 314 -10.10 13.36 19.12
N TYR A 315 -10.28 12.57 20.16
CA TYR A 315 -10.69 11.18 20.03
C TYR A 315 -11.65 10.75 21.16
N SER A 316 -12.61 9.89 20.76
CA SER A 316 -13.55 9.26 21.67
C SER A 316 -13.93 7.90 21.10
N GLY A 317 -13.41 6.81 21.70
CA GLY A 317 -13.52 5.46 21.15
C GLY A 317 -12.92 5.37 19.74
N GLN A 318 -13.73 4.95 18.77
CA GLN A 318 -13.32 4.87 17.35
C GLN A 318 -13.60 6.17 16.57
N LYS A 319 -14.27 7.17 17.16
CA LYS A 319 -14.49 8.47 16.53
C LYS A 319 -13.30 9.37 16.80
N THR A 320 -12.75 9.94 15.74
CA THR A 320 -11.63 10.88 15.79
C THR A 320 -11.97 12.11 14.97
N PHE A 321 -11.54 13.26 15.46
CA PHE A 321 -11.59 14.53 14.78
C PHE A 321 -10.17 15.11 14.73
N ILE A 322 -9.65 15.33 13.55
CA ILE A 322 -8.36 15.97 13.31
C ILE A 322 -8.67 17.21 12.49
N PRO A 323 -8.52 18.41 13.08
CA PRO A 323 -8.75 19.65 12.38
C PRO A 323 -7.73 19.84 11.27
N ASP A 324 -8.08 20.59 10.24
CA ASP A 324 -7.12 21.00 9.21
C ASP A 324 -6.07 21.94 9.80
N PHE A 325 -6.50 22.83 10.70
CA PHE A 325 -5.64 23.79 11.37
C PHE A 325 -5.97 23.93 12.86
N VAL A 326 -4.95 24.28 13.62
CA VAL A 326 -5.04 24.64 15.03
C VAL A 326 -4.49 26.04 15.21
N PHE A 327 -5.29 26.93 15.79
CA PHE A 327 -4.87 28.26 16.18
C PHE A 327 -4.52 28.27 17.66
N ARG A 328 -3.32 28.73 17.99
CA ARG A 328 -2.89 28.92 19.38
C ARG A 328 -2.66 30.38 19.66
N HIS A 329 -3.33 30.90 20.66
CA HIS A 329 -3.16 32.30 21.10
C HIS A 329 -2.08 32.41 22.17
N ASN A 330 -1.40 33.55 22.24
CA ASN A 330 -0.35 33.83 23.23
C ASN A 330 -0.82 33.70 24.67
N ASP A 331 -2.11 33.83 24.94
CA ASP A 331 -2.72 33.64 26.28
C ASP A 331 -3.07 32.16 26.60
N GLY A 332 -2.64 31.21 25.75
CA GLY A 332 -2.85 29.77 25.93
C GLY A 332 -4.18 29.23 25.38
N LYS A 333 -5.03 30.06 24.78
CA LYS A 333 -6.28 29.60 24.14
C LYS A 333 -5.98 28.86 22.83
N VAL A 334 -6.77 27.81 22.56
CA VAL A 334 -6.63 26.97 21.38
C VAL A 334 -7.98 26.92 20.65
N VAL A 335 -7.98 27.13 19.35
CA VAL A 335 -9.16 26.96 18.49
C VAL A 335 -8.82 26.00 17.34
N LEU A 336 -9.69 25.02 17.14
CA LEU A 336 -9.55 24.00 16.08
C LEU A 336 -10.33 24.45 14.86
N MET A 337 -9.78 24.39 13.68
CA MET A 337 -10.49 24.76 12.46
C MET A 337 -10.55 23.60 11.47
N GLU A 338 -11.73 23.41 10.91
CA GLU A 338 -11.99 22.48 9.81
C GLU A 338 -12.53 23.24 8.59
N ILE A 339 -12.00 22.96 7.43
CA ILE A 339 -12.45 23.54 6.16
C ILE A 339 -13.41 22.55 5.47
N ILE A 340 -14.65 22.94 5.31
CA ILE A 340 -15.69 22.16 4.65
C ILE A 340 -15.94 22.73 3.26
N GLY A 341 -15.47 21.99 2.24
CA GLY A 341 -15.64 22.32 0.84
C GLY A 341 -17.00 21.87 0.27
N PHE A 342 -16.96 21.48 -1.00
CA PHE A 342 -18.15 20.96 -1.70
C PHE A 342 -18.23 19.42 -1.51
N TRP A 343 -19.20 18.92 -0.71
CA TRP A 343 -19.32 17.52 -0.32
C TRP A 343 -20.71 16.94 -0.55
N THR A 344 -20.81 15.61 -0.61
CA THR A 344 -22.10 14.92 -0.71
C THR A 344 -22.89 15.03 0.60
N PRO A 345 -24.25 14.98 0.55
CA PRO A 345 -25.08 15.01 1.75
C PRO A 345 -24.70 13.97 2.81
N GLU A 346 -24.33 12.75 2.38
CA GLU A 346 -23.94 11.64 3.27
C GLU A 346 -22.64 11.96 4.04
N TYR A 347 -21.69 12.62 3.38
CA TYR A 347 -20.46 13.06 4.04
C TYR A 347 -20.74 14.14 5.09
N ILE A 348 -21.60 15.11 4.74
CA ILE A 348 -21.99 16.19 5.67
C ILE A 348 -22.65 15.60 6.89
N GLU A 349 -23.58 14.65 6.76
CA GLU A 349 -24.25 13.97 7.86
C GLU A 349 -23.27 13.24 8.78
N ALA A 350 -22.35 12.43 8.22
CA ALA A 350 -21.31 11.75 8.98
C ALA A 350 -20.36 12.72 9.71
N ARG A 351 -20.12 13.91 9.12
CA ARG A 351 -19.30 14.94 9.74
C ARG A 351 -20.01 15.62 10.89
N LEU A 352 -21.28 15.94 10.74
CA LEU A 352 -22.14 16.49 11.82
C LEU A 352 -22.22 15.53 13.01
N GLU A 353 -22.38 14.21 12.77
CA GLU A 353 -22.33 13.21 13.83
C GLU A 353 -20.98 13.22 14.59
N THR A 354 -19.88 13.39 13.87
CA THR A 354 -18.55 13.46 14.48
C THR A 354 -18.40 14.72 15.33
N LEU A 355 -18.82 15.88 14.81
CA LEU A 355 -18.80 17.15 15.50
C LEU A 355 -19.67 17.13 16.78
N ALA A 356 -20.82 16.46 16.74
CA ALA A 356 -21.71 16.30 17.89
C ALA A 356 -21.02 15.58 19.08
N VAL A 357 -20.11 14.65 18.82
CA VAL A 357 -19.30 13.98 19.85
C VAL A 357 -18.33 14.96 20.52
N PHE A 358 -17.79 15.92 19.76
CA PHE A 358 -16.77 16.87 20.20
C PHE A 358 -17.31 18.29 20.44
N ARG A 359 -18.63 18.44 20.66
CA ARG A 359 -19.30 19.75 20.83
C ARG A 359 -18.74 20.65 21.92
N LYS A 360 -17.98 20.10 22.88
CA LYS A 360 -17.34 20.87 23.97
C LYS A 360 -16.00 21.47 23.54
N ALA A 361 -15.44 21.06 22.43
CA ALA A 361 -14.19 21.60 21.91
C ALA A 361 -14.44 22.93 21.16
N PRO A 362 -13.54 23.88 21.23
CA PRO A 362 -13.65 25.16 20.51
C PRO A 362 -13.34 24.94 19.00
N ILE A 363 -14.35 24.49 18.27
CA ILE A 363 -14.23 24.18 16.83
C ILE A 363 -14.83 25.34 16.04
N LEU A 364 -14.05 25.81 15.05
CA LEU A 364 -14.45 26.79 14.05
C LEU A 364 -14.60 26.05 12.71
N LEU A 365 -15.73 26.21 12.05
CA LEU A 365 -15.97 25.62 10.72
C LEU A 365 -15.84 26.70 9.66
N ALA A 366 -14.94 26.47 8.69
CA ALA A 366 -14.86 27.27 7.48
C ALA A 366 -15.66 26.57 6.38
N ILE A 367 -16.81 27.09 5.99
CA ILE A 367 -17.79 26.41 5.15
C ILE A 367 -17.94 27.16 3.82
N HIS A 368 -17.93 26.41 2.70
CA HIS A 368 -18.27 26.99 1.40
C HIS A 368 -19.72 27.48 1.39
N GLU A 369 -20.00 28.68 0.86
CA GLU A 369 -21.33 29.30 0.89
C GLU A 369 -22.45 28.40 0.34
N SER A 370 -22.16 27.58 -0.68
CA SER A 370 -23.15 26.66 -1.27
C SER A 370 -23.61 25.53 -0.33
N THR A 371 -22.86 25.23 0.70
CA THR A 371 -23.15 24.15 1.67
C THR A 371 -23.50 24.66 3.06
N ALA A 372 -23.43 25.96 3.27
CA ALA A 372 -23.65 26.59 4.60
C ALA A 372 -25.04 26.28 5.17
N HIS A 373 -26.08 26.18 4.36
CA HIS A 373 -27.45 25.89 4.79
C HIS A 373 -27.62 24.53 5.49
N HIS A 374 -26.74 23.57 5.25
CA HIS A 374 -26.77 22.26 5.94
C HIS A 374 -26.25 22.33 7.38
N PHE A 375 -25.56 23.40 7.73
CA PHE A 375 -24.93 23.57 9.05
C PHE A 375 -25.66 24.58 9.96
N GLU A 376 -26.73 25.22 9.48
CA GLU A 376 -27.51 26.20 10.26
C GLU A 376 -28.14 25.61 11.53
N THR A 377 -28.44 24.30 11.52
CA THR A 377 -28.96 23.55 12.67
C THR A 377 -27.90 23.06 13.64
N ALA A 378 -26.62 23.06 13.25
CA ALA A 378 -25.48 22.69 14.12
C ALA A 378 -25.07 23.88 15.03
N ALA A 379 -26.03 24.46 15.75
CA ALA A 379 -25.99 25.72 16.47
C ALA A 379 -24.92 25.86 17.59
N SER A 380 -23.97 24.95 17.69
CA SER A 380 -22.86 25.03 18.64
C SER A 380 -21.50 25.27 17.97
N ALA A 381 -21.43 25.29 16.64
CA ALA A 381 -20.18 25.52 15.93
C ALA A 381 -20.11 26.95 15.42
N ASN A 382 -19.03 27.66 15.74
CA ASN A 382 -18.73 28.93 15.11
C ASN A 382 -18.41 28.70 13.64
N VAL A 383 -19.06 29.46 12.75
CA VAL A 383 -18.98 29.26 11.29
C VAL A 383 -18.45 30.51 10.62
N VAL A 384 -17.49 30.33 9.73
CA VAL A 384 -17.02 31.35 8.78
C VAL A 384 -17.30 30.82 7.38
N THR A 385 -18.01 31.62 6.57
CA THR A 385 -18.30 31.25 5.18
C THR A 385 -17.25 31.79 4.21
N TYR A 386 -17.00 31.06 3.12
CA TYR A 386 -16.12 31.49 2.04
C TYR A 386 -16.68 31.10 0.66
N LYS A 387 -16.33 31.85 -0.40
CA LYS A 387 -16.76 31.56 -1.79
C LYS A 387 -15.73 30.78 -2.58
N SER A 388 -14.55 31.33 -2.72
CA SER A 388 -13.46 30.75 -3.52
C SER A 388 -12.20 30.55 -2.70
N ALA A 389 -11.99 31.36 -1.69
CA ALA A 389 -10.80 31.32 -0.83
C ALA A 389 -11.15 31.80 0.58
N LEU A 390 -10.53 31.20 1.58
CA LEU A 390 -10.64 31.65 2.96
C LEU A 390 -9.79 32.90 3.17
N LEU A 391 -10.42 33.93 3.76
CA LEU A 391 -9.78 35.23 4.03
C LEU A 391 -9.34 35.34 5.49
N VAL A 392 -8.12 35.85 5.70
CA VAL A 392 -7.52 35.98 7.05
C VAL A 392 -8.31 36.94 7.95
N LYS A 393 -8.75 38.09 7.42
CA LYS A 393 -9.44 39.11 8.22
C LYS A 393 -10.78 38.66 8.84
N PRO A 394 -11.73 38.05 8.09
CA PRO A 394 -12.94 37.48 8.67
C PRO A 394 -12.66 36.37 9.69
N LEU A 395 -11.61 35.58 9.45
CA LEU A 395 -11.22 34.53 10.36
C LEU A 395 -10.72 35.08 11.70
N LEU A 396 -9.84 36.09 11.69
CA LEU A 396 -9.37 36.74 12.92
C LEU A 396 -10.51 37.34 13.73
N GLN A 397 -11.53 37.91 13.07
CA GLN A 397 -12.74 38.39 13.75
C GLN A 397 -13.51 37.25 14.42
N ALA A 398 -13.66 36.10 13.75
CA ALA A 398 -14.31 34.92 14.34
C ALA A 398 -13.51 34.35 15.51
N LEU A 399 -12.18 34.28 15.40
CA LEU A 399 -11.30 33.85 16.50
C LEU A 399 -11.43 34.77 17.72
N ALA A 400 -11.48 36.10 17.51
CA ALA A 400 -11.65 37.07 18.60
C ALA A 400 -13.02 36.92 19.29
N THR A 401 -14.09 36.64 18.57
CA THR A 401 -15.43 36.41 19.12
C THR A 401 -15.48 35.14 19.96
N LEU A 402 -14.84 34.06 19.51
CA LEU A 402 -14.74 32.81 20.24
C LEU A 402 -14.02 32.96 21.57
N VAL A 403 -13.02 33.81 21.61
CA VAL A 403 -12.21 34.06 22.81
C VAL A 403 -12.95 34.94 23.84
N SER A 404 -13.77 35.91 23.36
CA SER A 404 -14.55 36.80 24.25
C SER A 404 -15.83 36.15 24.78
N GLY A 405 -16.43 35.17 24.08
CA GLY A 405 -17.65 34.46 24.48
C GLY A 405 -17.47 33.35 25.51
N GLY A 406 -16.24 32.93 25.79
CA GLY A 406 -15.92 31.84 26.74
C GLY A 406 -15.78 32.26 28.22
N SER A 407 -16.16 33.47 28.58
CA SER A 407 -16.05 34.02 29.96
C SER A 407 -17.42 34.09 30.70
N SER A 408 -18.28 33.09 30.50
CA SER A 408 -19.56 33.00 31.25
C SER A 408 -19.70 31.63 31.87
#